data_45333bc3b50c6b9e6f79e3f4f940668b
#
_entry.id   45333bc3b50c6b9e6f79e3f4f940668b
#
_cell.length_a   1.000
_cell.length_b   1.000
_cell.length_c   1.000
_cell.angle_alpha   90.00
_cell.angle_beta   90.00
_cell.angle_gamma   90.00
#
_symmetry.space_group_name_H-M   'P 1'
#
loop_
_entity.id
_entity.type
_entity.pdbx_description
1 polymer ?
#
loop_
_entity_poly.entity_id
_entity_poly.type
_entity_poly.pdbx_seq_one_letter_code
_entity_poly.pdbx_strand_id
1 'polypeptide(L)'
;MTAYLLDANVLIALTVAEHEHHTRASHWMAGIDRFALCPVVEGALVRFLVRIGERASVAATLLRHVHALRGCEFWPDGLSYADADLHHVRGHRQVTDAYLVSLATARAEAKLATLDEALARQLPETTLLLP
;
A
#
# COMPACT_ATOMS: atom_id res chain seq x y z
N MET A 1 14.18 -3.62 -12.17
CA MET A 1 13.51 -4.38 -11.09
C MET A 1 12.32 -3.59 -10.59
N THR A 2 11.16 -4.21 -10.55
CA THR A 2 9.93 -3.52 -10.17
C THR A 2 9.89 -3.23 -8.66
N ALA A 3 9.54 -2.01 -8.31
CA ALA A 3 9.26 -1.62 -6.94
C ALA A 3 7.74 -1.59 -6.72
N TYR A 4 7.29 -2.01 -5.56
CA TYR A 4 5.86 -2.09 -5.25
C TYR A 4 5.51 -1.14 -4.11
N LEU A 5 4.69 -0.12 -4.40
CA LEU A 5 4.05 0.64 -3.35
C LEU A 5 2.97 -0.25 -2.73
N LEU A 6 2.98 -0.43 -1.43
CA LEU A 6 1.97 -1.25 -0.77
C LEU A 6 0.69 -0.45 -0.59
N ASP A 7 -0.43 -1.00 -1.07
CA ASP A 7 -1.75 -0.49 -0.71
C ASP A 7 -1.99 -0.73 0.79
N ALA A 8 -2.87 0.06 1.38
CA ALA A 8 -3.19 -0.06 2.81
C ALA A 8 -3.62 -1.48 3.19
N ASN A 9 -4.43 -2.14 2.35
CA ASN A 9 -4.89 -3.50 2.63
C ASN A 9 -3.72 -4.50 2.70
N VAL A 10 -2.68 -4.32 1.90
CA VAL A 10 -1.49 -5.16 1.93
C VAL A 10 -0.68 -4.90 3.20
N LEU A 11 -0.47 -3.63 3.56
CA LEU A 11 0.28 -3.28 4.76
C LEU A 11 -0.41 -3.81 6.02
N ILE A 12 -1.73 -3.67 6.10
CA ILE A 12 -2.52 -4.19 7.22
C ILE A 12 -2.40 -5.72 7.28
N ALA A 13 -2.56 -6.41 6.15
CA ALA A 13 -2.44 -7.86 6.11
C ALA A 13 -1.06 -8.35 6.56
N LEU A 14 0.00 -7.64 6.19
CA LEU A 14 1.37 -7.98 6.58
C LEU A 14 1.63 -7.82 8.08
N THR A 15 1.03 -6.80 8.70
CA THR A 15 1.34 -6.42 10.07
C THR A 15 0.38 -6.98 11.10
N VAL A 16 -0.82 -7.38 10.70
CA VAL A 16 -1.86 -7.92 11.58
C VAL A 16 -1.93 -9.43 11.39
N ALA A 17 -1.38 -10.19 12.35
CA ALA A 17 -1.23 -11.64 12.23
C ALA A 17 -2.56 -12.38 12.08
N GLU A 18 -3.65 -11.85 12.63
CA GLU A 18 -4.99 -12.43 12.58
C GLU A 18 -5.76 -12.09 11.29
N HIS A 19 -5.18 -11.25 10.43
CA HIS A 19 -5.82 -10.87 9.17
C HIS A 19 -5.96 -12.09 8.25
N GLU A 20 -7.12 -12.20 7.58
CA GLU A 20 -7.40 -13.36 6.71
C GLU A 20 -6.38 -13.54 5.59
N HIS A 21 -5.75 -12.45 5.14
CA HIS A 21 -4.74 -12.48 4.08
C HIS A 21 -3.31 -12.36 4.60
N HIS A 22 -3.09 -12.53 5.91
CA HIS A 22 -1.74 -12.41 6.49
C HIS A 22 -0.74 -13.38 5.86
N THR A 23 -1.10 -14.65 5.77
CA THR A 23 -0.22 -15.68 5.19
C THR A 23 0.07 -15.39 3.71
N ARG A 24 -0.96 -15.01 2.96
CA ARG A 24 -0.84 -14.66 1.55
C ARG A 24 0.11 -13.48 1.34
N ALA A 25 -0.06 -12.41 2.11
CA ALA A 25 0.78 -11.23 2.03
C ALA A 25 2.22 -11.52 2.44
N SER A 26 2.41 -12.27 3.53
CA SER A 26 3.75 -12.63 4.02
C SER A 26 4.50 -13.51 3.02
N HIS A 27 3.79 -14.46 2.40
CA HIS A 27 4.39 -15.33 1.39
C HIS A 27 4.84 -14.52 0.17
N TRP A 28 3.98 -13.60 -0.31
CA TRP A 28 4.34 -12.74 -1.42
C TRP A 28 5.54 -11.85 -1.09
N MET A 29 5.53 -11.23 0.09
CA MET A 29 6.59 -10.31 0.52
C MET A 29 7.96 -11.00 0.59
N ALA A 30 8.00 -12.29 0.93
CA ALA A 30 9.26 -13.03 1.02
C ALA A 30 10.04 -13.07 -0.29
N GLY A 31 9.36 -12.92 -1.43
CA GLY A 31 9.98 -12.92 -2.75
C GLY A 31 10.20 -11.54 -3.36
N ILE A 32 9.95 -10.46 -2.62
CA ILE A 32 10.00 -9.09 -3.13
C ILE A 32 11.30 -8.42 -2.69
N ASP A 33 12.00 -7.82 -3.66
CA ASP A 33 13.28 -7.13 -3.42
C ASP A 33 13.11 -5.66 -3.04
N ARG A 34 12.11 -4.99 -3.61
CA ARG A 34 11.87 -3.56 -3.37
C ARG A 34 10.40 -3.29 -3.17
N PHE A 35 10.08 -2.63 -2.08
CA PHE A 35 8.73 -2.16 -1.80
C PHE A 35 8.78 -0.83 -1.06
N ALA A 36 7.67 -0.12 -1.04
CA ALA A 36 7.61 1.21 -0.46
C ALA A 36 6.34 1.42 0.36
N LEU A 37 6.46 2.31 1.33
CA LEU A 37 5.34 2.86 2.08
C LEU A 37 5.27 4.36 1.81
N CYS A 38 4.07 4.93 1.88
CA CYS A 38 3.87 6.37 1.84
C CYS A 38 2.97 6.81 3.00
N PRO A 39 2.93 8.10 3.35
CA PRO A 39 2.15 8.57 4.51
C PRO A 39 0.68 8.20 4.48
N VAL A 40 0.04 8.24 3.31
CA VAL A 40 -1.39 7.86 3.17
C VAL A 40 -1.62 6.43 3.65
N VAL A 41 -0.77 5.50 3.21
CA VAL A 41 -0.88 4.08 3.55
C VAL A 41 -0.54 3.84 5.03
N GLU A 42 0.49 4.51 5.51
CA GLU A 42 0.88 4.41 6.93
C GLU A 42 -0.21 4.92 7.85
N GLY A 43 -0.81 6.06 7.50
CA GLY A 43 -1.92 6.62 8.26
C GLY A 43 -3.13 5.67 8.29
N ALA A 44 -3.38 4.95 7.22
CA ALA A 44 -4.44 3.95 7.18
C ALA A 44 -4.19 2.80 8.17
N LEU A 45 -2.95 2.33 8.27
CA LEU A 45 -2.58 1.32 9.27
C LEU A 45 -2.78 1.85 10.69
N VAL A 46 -2.33 3.06 10.97
CA VAL A 46 -2.48 3.66 12.30
C VAL A 46 -3.95 3.76 12.67
N ARG A 47 -4.79 4.28 11.76
CA ARG A 47 -6.24 4.39 12.01
C ARG A 47 -6.88 3.03 12.26
N PHE A 48 -6.51 2.02 11.46
CA PHE A 48 -7.02 0.66 11.63
C PHE A 48 -6.70 0.11 13.01
N LEU A 49 -5.45 0.21 13.45
CA LEU A 49 -5.01 -0.34 14.72
C LEU A 49 -5.66 0.38 15.91
N VAL A 50 -5.76 1.71 15.84
CA VAL A 50 -6.44 2.48 16.89
C VAL A 50 -7.90 2.10 16.96
N ARG A 51 -8.54 1.91 15.81
CA ARG A 51 -9.97 1.52 15.77
C ARG A 51 -10.24 0.16 16.42
N ILE A 52 -9.31 -0.78 16.31
CA ILE A 52 -9.46 -2.09 16.96
C ILE A 52 -8.91 -2.14 18.38
N GLY A 53 -8.55 -0.98 18.96
CA GLY A 53 -8.19 -0.87 20.38
C GLY A 53 -6.70 -0.84 20.69
N GLU A 54 -5.84 -0.81 19.67
CA GLU A 54 -4.40 -0.68 19.89
C GLU A 54 -4.00 0.77 20.15
N ARG A 55 -2.87 0.96 20.82
CA ARG A 55 -2.29 2.30 21.02
C ARG A 55 -1.62 2.77 19.73
N ALA A 56 -1.71 4.07 19.45
CA ALA A 56 -1.01 4.66 18.31
C ALA A 56 0.52 4.44 18.38
N SER A 57 1.09 4.37 19.59
CA SER A 57 2.51 4.09 19.77
C SER A 57 2.90 2.67 19.31
N VAL A 58 1.99 1.71 19.43
CA VAL A 58 2.19 0.35 18.91
C VAL A 58 2.24 0.40 17.38
N ALA A 59 1.34 1.14 16.77
CA ALA A 59 1.33 1.32 15.32
C ALA A 59 2.64 1.95 14.82
N ALA A 60 3.14 2.98 15.51
CA ALA A 60 4.40 3.62 15.16
C ALA A 60 5.58 2.62 15.26
N THR A 61 5.58 1.77 16.27
CA THR A 61 6.61 0.74 16.44
C THR A 61 6.56 -0.28 15.32
N LEU A 62 5.35 -0.73 14.92
CA LEU A 62 5.18 -1.63 13.78
C LEU A 62 5.71 -1.01 12.50
N LEU A 63 5.43 0.26 12.26
CA LEU A 63 5.94 0.97 11.09
C LEU A 63 7.47 1.02 11.08
N ARG A 64 8.10 1.27 12.22
CA ARG A 64 9.56 1.24 12.32
C ARG A 64 10.12 -0.14 11.98
N HIS A 65 9.45 -1.21 12.40
CA HIS A 65 9.87 -2.56 12.06
C HIS A 65 9.75 -2.82 10.55
N VAL A 66 8.67 -2.35 9.92
CA VAL A 66 8.51 -2.48 8.47
C VAL A 66 9.58 -1.67 7.74
N HIS A 67 9.85 -0.44 8.17
CA HIS A 67 10.91 0.38 7.57
C HIS A 67 12.30 -0.24 7.68
N ALA A 68 12.53 -1.04 8.70
CA ALA A 68 13.81 -1.74 8.89
C ALA A 68 13.95 -2.98 8.02
N LEU A 69 12.90 -3.44 7.39
CA LEU A 69 12.96 -4.59 6.49
C LEU A 69 13.81 -4.28 5.27
N ARG A 70 14.56 -5.28 4.82
CA ARG A 70 15.38 -5.16 3.61
C ARG A 70 14.50 -4.80 2.42
N GLY A 71 14.92 -3.80 1.66
CA GLY A 71 14.21 -3.37 0.46
C GLY A 71 13.07 -2.39 0.69
N CYS A 72 12.80 -2.02 1.94
CA CYS A 72 11.76 -1.02 2.24
C CYS A 72 12.25 0.38 1.93
N GLU A 73 11.43 1.13 1.19
CA GLU A 73 11.65 2.53 0.87
C GLU A 73 10.49 3.36 1.42
N PHE A 74 10.76 4.61 1.77
CA PHE A 74 9.71 5.55 2.11
C PHE A 74 9.54 6.54 0.95
N TRP A 75 8.33 6.61 0.42
CA TRP A 75 7.98 7.55 -0.64
C TRP A 75 7.08 8.64 -0.07
N PRO A 76 7.55 9.90 -0.03
CA PRO A 76 6.70 10.98 0.44
C PRO A 76 5.52 11.21 -0.50
N ASP A 77 4.43 11.78 0.01
CA ASP A 77 3.26 12.15 -0.79
C ASP A 77 3.59 13.42 -1.59
N GLY A 78 4.47 13.29 -2.58
CA GLY A 78 4.98 14.42 -3.36
C GLY A 78 4.16 14.77 -4.59
N LEU A 79 2.98 14.17 -4.74
CA LEU A 79 2.12 14.39 -5.90
C LEU A 79 0.85 15.11 -5.45
N SER A 80 0.49 16.21 -6.16
CA SER A 80 -0.81 16.84 -5.96
C SER A 80 -1.92 16.00 -6.59
N TYR A 81 -3.10 15.99 -5.97
CA TYR A 81 -4.28 15.41 -6.61
C TYR A 81 -4.61 16.08 -7.93
N ALA A 82 -4.21 17.35 -8.10
CA ALA A 82 -4.40 18.06 -9.36
C ALA A 82 -3.62 17.41 -10.52
N ASP A 83 -2.54 16.69 -10.19
CA ASP A 83 -1.68 16.03 -11.17
C ASP A 83 -1.86 14.52 -11.21
N ALA A 84 -2.72 13.97 -10.36
CA ALA A 84 -3.03 12.55 -10.35
C ALA A 84 -3.97 12.18 -11.49
N ASP A 85 -3.88 10.95 -11.97
CA ASP A 85 -4.81 10.44 -12.98
C ASP A 85 -6.10 10.01 -12.31
N LEU A 86 -7.13 10.83 -12.41
CA LEU A 86 -8.43 10.61 -11.79
C LEU A 86 -9.54 10.29 -12.80
N HIS A 87 -9.22 10.15 -14.09
CA HIS A 87 -10.24 10.03 -15.14
C HIS A 87 -11.11 8.77 -15.00
N HIS A 88 -10.60 7.72 -14.36
CA HIS A 88 -11.33 6.46 -14.16
C HIS A 88 -12.18 6.45 -12.88
N VAL A 89 -12.08 7.50 -12.05
CA VAL A 89 -12.81 7.59 -10.79
C VAL A 89 -14.29 7.81 -11.06
N ARG A 90 -15.13 6.96 -10.46
CA ARG A 90 -16.60 7.05 -10.57
C ARG A 90 -17.26 7.37 -9.23
N GLY A 91 -16.60 7.11 -8.13
CA GLY A 91 -17.12 7.37 -6.78
C GLY A 91 -16.02 7.71 -5.80
N HIS A 92 -16.41 8.30 -4.68
CA HIS A 92 -15.45 8.81 -3.68
C HIS A 92 -14.52 7.73 -3.13
N ARG A 93 -14.93 6.47 -3.12
CA ARG A 93 -14.11 5.36 -2.59
C ARG A 93 -12.93 5.02 -3.47
N GLN A 94 -12.93 5.47 -4.72
CA GLN A 94 -11.84 5.22 -5.66
C GLN A 94 -10.77 6.31 -5.65
N VAL A 95 -10.99 7.41 -4.92
CA VAL A 95 -10.09 8.58 -4.97
C VAL A 95 -8.71 8.26 -4.40
N THR A 96 -8.64 7.64 -3.23
CA THR A 96 -7.35 7.28 -2.62
C THR A 96 -6.60 6.27 -3.46
N ASP A 97 -7.28 5.26 -3.99
CA ASP A 97 -6.65 4.25 -4.84
C ASP A 97 -6.05 4.86 -6.10
N ALA A 98 -6.79 5.78 -6.74
CA ALA A 98 -6.29 6.49 -7.91
C ALA A 98 -5.05 7.33 -7.60
N TYR A 99 -5.03 7.97 -6.44
CA TYR A 99 -3.86 8.71 -5.98
C TYR A 99 -2.66 7.79 -5.79
N LEU A 100 -2.84 6.67 -5.10
CA LEU A 100 -1.75 5.72 -4.82
C LEU A 100 -1.18 5.13 -6.11
N VAL A 101 -2.03 4.79 -7.08
CA VAL A 101 -1.57 4.32 -8.39
C VAL A 101 -0.77 5.41 -9.08
N SER A 102 -1.24 6.66 -9.05
CA SER A 102 -0.52 7.78 -9.67
C SER A 102 0.82 8.03 -8.98
N LEU A 103 0.87 7.93 -7.66
CA LEU A 103 2.11 8.10 -6.90
C LEU A 103 3.12 7.02 -7.28
N ALA A 104 2.67 5.77 -7.41
CA ALA A 104 3.52 4.66 -7.81
C ALA A 104 4.04 4.84 -9.24
N THR A 105 3.16 5.16 -10.17
CA THR A 105 3.51 5.25 -11.58
C THR A 105 4.29 6.51 -11.95
N ALA A 106 4.40 7.48 -11.05
CA ALA A 106 5.32 8.58 -11.21
C ALA A 106 6.79 8.13 -11.14
N ARG A 107 7.04 6.94 -10.66
CA ARG A 107 8.38 6.34 -10.60
C ARG A 107 8.52 5.28 -11.69
N ALA A 108 9.71 5.19 -12.27
CA ALA A 108 10.00 4.17 -13.28
C ALA A 108 9.90 2.76 -12.66
N GLU A 109 9.31 1.84 -13.40
CA GLU A 109 9.20 0.43 -13.00
C GLU A 109 8.57 0.22 -11.62
N ALA A 110 7.50 0.96 -11.33
CA ALA A 110 6.79 0.82 -10.06
C ALA A 110 5.31 0.55 -10.30
N LYS A 111 4.71 -0.22 -9.40
CA LYS A 111 3.28 -0.57 -9.41
C LYS A 111 2.72 -0.50 -8.00
N LEU A 112 1.40 -0.38 -7.89
CA LEU A 112 0.71 -0.52 -6.62
C LEU A 112 0.41 -2.00 -6.38
N ALA A 113 0.89 -2.56 -5.29
CA ALA A 113 0.52 -3.92 -4.86
C ALA A 113 -0.75 -3.83 -4.01
N THR A 114 -1.76 -4.61 -4.34
CA THR A 114 -3.07 -4.52 -3.72
C THR A 114 -3.71 -5.89 -3.54
N LEU A 115 -4.66 -5.97 -2.61
CA LEU A 115 -5.56 -7.11 -2.44
C LEU A 115 -6.95 -6.82 -3.04
N ASP A 116 -7.15 -5.64 -3.61
CA ASP A 116 -8.43 -5.22 -4.19
C ASP A 116 -8.56 -5.74 -5.62
N GLU A 117 -9.39 -6.76 -5.81
CA GLU A 117 -9.60 -7.38 -7.11
C GLU A 117 -10.23 -6.41 -8.13
N ALA A 118 -11.15 -5.57 -7.67
CA ALA A 118 -11.82 -4.62 -8.57
C ALA A 118 -10.82 -3.59 -9.10
N LEU A 119 -9.96 -3.06 -8.24
CA LEU A 119 -8.92 -2.13 -8.63
C LEU A 119 -7.95 -2.77 -9.62
N ALA A 120 -7.50 -3.99 -9.34
CA ALA A 120 -6.58 -4.71 -10.22
C ALA A 120 -7.19 -5.00 -11.59
N ARG A 121 -8.48 -5.31 -11.66
CA ARG A 121 -9.18 -5.50 -12.94
C ARG A 121 -9.30 -4.20 -13.71
N GLN A 122 -9.55 -3.09 -13.02
CA GLN A 122 -9.70 -1.79 -13.65
C GLN A 122 -8.36 -1.24 -14.18
N LEU A 123 -7.27 -1.46 -13.45
CA LEU A 123 -5.95 -0.92 -13.77
C LEU A 123 -4.88 -2.02 -13.79
N PRO A 124 -5.01 -3.01 -14.69
CA PRO A 124 -4.14 -4.20 -14.64
C PRO A 124 -2.67 -3.93 -14.94
N GLU A 125 -2.37 -2.84 -15.67
CA GLU A 125 -1.00 -2.53 -16.06
C GLU A 125 -0.21 -1.81 -14.97
N THR A 126 -0.91 -1.15 -14.04
CA THR A 126 -0.29 -0.30 -13.01
C THR A 126 -0.46 -0.85 -11.61
N THR A 127 -1.14 -1.97 -11.47
CA THR A 127 -1.33 -2.64 -10.18
C THR A 127 -0.83 -4.08 -10.27
N LEU A 128 -0.51 -4.64 -9.11
CA LEU A 128 -0.30 -6.07 -8.92
C LEU A 128 -1.30 -6.55 -7.89
N LEU A 129 -2.18 -7.47 -8.30
CA LEU A 129 -3.01 -8.20 -7.33
C LEU A 129 -2.14 -9.29 -6.70
N LEU A 130 -2.06 -9.33 -5.38
CA LEU A 130 -1.30 -10.38 -4.69
C LEU A 130 -1.79 -11.77 -5.12
N PRO A 131 -0.85 -12.67 -5.45
CA PRO A 131 -1.22 -14.05 -5.82
C PRO A 131 -1.81 -14.85 -4.67
#